data_35675faf20ddb40af220b7f6c9094a9d
#
_entry.id   35675faf20ddb40af220b7f6c9094a9d
#
_cell.length_a   1.000
_cell.length_b   1.000
_cell.length_c   1.000
_cell.angle_alpha   90.00
_cell.angle_beta   90.00
_cell.angle_gamma   90.00
#
_symmetry.space_group_name_H-M   'P 1'
#
loop_
_entity.id
_entity.type
_entity.pdbx_description
1 polymer ?
#
loop_
_entity_poly.entity_id
_entity_poly.type
_entity_poly.pdbx_seq_one_letter_code
_entity_poly.pdbx_strand_id
1 'polypeptide(L)'
;LAFCLQFIPSILIIKIVGYGGFVISVILLLLTFTSLGVEINGAKRWLTLFGITFQPSELVKLTLIIIASDLLSKIKTEQDQKKYFFIVIGITMAICLIIFMSNFSTAVLLGGIIILLAFLARVHIKYWGTLLVSIFAILISVYFIVNKCYIEKDRTINGPFERLITQVGRINDMLEENQTTDEEFRITDDNYQRS
;
A
#
# COMPACT_ATOMS: atom_id res chain seq x y z
N LEU A 1 -10.06 -3.75 -37.17
CA LEU A 1 -10.12 -3.67 -35.70
C LEU A 1 -10.49 -2.26 -35.23
N ALA A 2 -9.81 -1.19 -35.68
CA ALA A 2 -10.09 0.20 -35.31
C ALA A 2 -11.55 0.63 -35.64
N PHE A 3 -12.09 0.20 -36.76
CA PHE A 3 -13.46 0.51 -37.17
C PHE A 3 -14.53 -0.16 -36.28
N CYS A 4 -14.26 -1.37 -35.76
CA CYS A 4 -15.16 -2.06 -34.84
C CYS A 4 -15.19 -1.41 -33.44
N LEU A 5 -14.06 -0.83 -33.00
CA LEU A 5 -13.96 -0.12 -31.70
C LEU A 5 -14.76 1.19 -31.69
N GLN A 6 -15.05 1.79 -32.87
CA GLN A 6 -15.78 3.04 -32.99
C GLN A 6 -17.29 2.87 -32.72
N PHE A 7 -17.82 1.66 -32.84
CA PHE A 7 -19.25 1.33 -32.60
C PHE A 7 -19.56 0.91 -31.16
N ILE A 8 -18.53 0.55 -30.37
CA ILE A 8 -18.73 0.18 -28.97
C ILE A 8 -18.57 1.44 -28.13
N PRO A 9 -19.55 1.82 -27.29
CA PRO A 9 -19.40 2.99 -26.44
C PRO A 9 -18.16 2.81 -25.55
N SER A 10 -17.20 3.71 -25.71
CA SER A 10 -15.89 3.66 -25.03
C SER A 10 -16.01 3.46 -23.50
N ILE A 11 -17.08 3.99 -22.91
CA ILE A 11 -17.40 3.83 -21.49
C ILE A 11 -17.67 2.37 -21.13
N LEU A 12 -18.35 1.59 -22.01
CA LEU A 12 -18.63 0.18 -21.75
C LEU A 12 -17.35 -0.65 -21.77
N ILE A 13 -16.47 -0.39 -22.74
CA ILE A 13 -15.15 -1.07 -22.82
C ILE A 13 -14.34 -0.78 -21.56
N ILE A 14 -14.26 0.49 -21.15
CA ILE A 14 -13.51 0.91 -19.95
C ILE A 14 -14.05 0.20 -18.70
N LYS A 15 -15.38 0.05 -18.58
CA LYS A 15 -15.98 -0.68 -17.46
C LYS A 15 -15.66 -2.17 -17.49
N ILE A 16 -15.83 -2.83 -18.63
CA ILE A 16 -15.52 -4.26 -18.76
C ILE A 16 -14.04 -4.52 -18.47
N VAL A 17 -13.14 -3.74 -19.05
CA VAL A 17 -11.70 -3.86 -18.83
C VAL A 17 -11.33 -3.49 -17.38
N GLY A 18 -11.95 -2.46 -16.81
CA GLY A 18 -11.71 -2.05 -15.43
C GLY A 18 -12.15 -3.13 -14.43
N TYR A 19 -13.41 -3.52 -14.42
CA TYR A 19 -13.93 -4.48 -13.44
C TYR A 19 -13.45 -5.91 -13.71
N GLY A 20 -13.49 -6.37 -14.96
CA GLY A 20 -13.00 -7.71 -15.34
C GLY A 20 -11.48 -7.83 -15.17
N GLY A 21 -10.74 -6.83 -15.63
CA GLY A 21 -9.29 -6.76 -15.46
C GLY A 21 -8.87 -6.70 -13.99
N PHE A 22 -9.65 -6.02 -13.13
CA PHE A 22 -9.40 -5.96 -11.70
C PHE A 22 -9.49 -7.34 -11.05
N VAL A 23 -10.55 -8.08 -11.31
CA VAL A 23 -10.69 -9.45 -10.76
C VAL A 23 -9.53 -10.33 -11.20
N ILE A 24 -9.18 -10.31 -12.49
CA ILE A 24 -8.06 -11.08 -13.03
C ILE A 24 -6.74 -10.64 -12.38
N SER A 25 -6.49 -9.34 -12.30
CA SER A 25 -5.23 -8.81 -11.74
C SER A 25 -5.09 -9.09 -10.24
N VAL A 26 -6.18 -9.09 -9.47
CA VAL A 26 -6.16 -9.49 -8.06
C VAL A 26 -5.85 -10.99 -7.91
N ILE A 27 -6.45 -11.85 -8.74
CA ILE A 27 -6.12 -13.28 -8.75
C ILE A 27 -4.64 -13.48 -9.06
N LEU A 28 -4.12 -12.81 -10.09
CA LEU A 28 -2.70 -12.88 -10.45
C LEU A 28 -1.80 -12.35 -9.32
N LEU A 29 -2.22 -11.28 -8.62
CA LEU A 29 -1.49 -10.77 -7.47
C LEU A 29 -1.43 -11.80 -6.34
N LEU A 30 -2.51 -12.49 -6.04
CA LEU A 30 -2.52 -13.54 -5.03
C LEU A 30 -1.66 -14.75 -5.44
N LEU A 31 -1.60 -15.08 -6.73
CA LEU A 31 -0.74 -16.14 -7.24
C LEU A 31 0.76 -15.85 -7.05
N THR A 32 1.19 -14.59 -6.91
CA THR A 32 2.60 -14.28 -6.61
C THR A 32 3.06 -14.83 -5.25
N PHE A 33 2.14 -15.06 -4.31
CA PHE A 33 2.46 -15.61 -2.99
C PHE A 33 2.53 -17.15 -2.99
N THR A 34 2.17 -17.78 -4.10
CA THR A 34 2.27 -19.23 -4.27
C THR A 34 3.64 -19.64 -4.83
N SER A 35 3.80 -20.93 -5.14
CA SER A 35 4.99 -21.48 -5.81
C SER A 35 5.21 -20.94 -7.23
N LEU A 36 4.19 -20.34 -7.86
CA LEU A 36 4.28 -19.72 -9.19
C LEU A 36 4.96 -18.34 -9.16
N GLY A 37 5.09 -17.73 -7.98
CA GLY A 37 5.77 -16.46 -7.80
C GLY A 37 7.27 -16.59 -7.97
N VAL A 38 7.86 -15.76 -8.85
CA VAL A 38 9.29 -15.68 -9.09
C VAL A 38 9.89 -14.65 -8.14
N GLU A 39 10.92 -15.07 -7.41
CA GLU A 39 11.66 -14.19 -6.53
C GLU A 39 12.78 -13.47 -7.31
N ILE A 40 12.70 -12.14 -7.33
CA ILE A 40 13.73 -11.29 -7.92
C ILE A 40 14.12 -10.25 -6.87
N ASN A 41 15.41 -10.16 -6.57
CA ASN A 41 15.98 -9.29 -5.55
C ASN A 41 15.36 -9.51 -4.15
N GLY A 42 15.14 -10.78 -3.78
CA GLY A 42 14.65 -11.18 -2.46
C GLY A 42 13.17 -10.84 -2.21
N ALA A 43 12.35 -10.64 -3.25
CA ALA A 43 10.91 -10.44 -3.11
C ALA A 43 10.14 -11.20 -4.20
N LYS A 44 9.13 -11.98 -3.77
CA LYS A 44 8.19 -12.66 -4.66
C LYS A 44 7.12 -11.68 -5.11
N ARG A 45 7.32 -11.06 -6.27
CA ARG A 45 6.42 -10.04 -6.83
C ARG A 45 6.23 -10.16 -8.34
N TRP A 46 6.87 -11.15 -8.95
CA TRP A 46 6.84 -11.39 -10.38
C TRP A 46 6.15 -12.72 -10.67
N LEU A 47 5.45 -12.78 -11.79
CA LEU A 47 4.91 -14.02 -12.34
C LEU A 47 5.49 -14.24 -13.74
N THR A 48 5.86 -15.47 -14.03
CA THR A 48 6.22 -15.87 -15.39
C THR A 48 5.12 -16.75 -15.95
N LEU A 49 4.40 -16.24 -16.95
CA LEU A 49 3.37 -16.98 -17.67
C LEU A 49 3.74 -17.00 -19.15
N PHE A 50 3.72 -18.19 -19.75
CA PHE A 50 4.06 -18.40 -21.17
C PHE A 50 5.41 -17.79 -21.61
N GLY A 51 6.41 -17.80 -20.73
CA GLY A 51 7.74 -17.22 -20.99
C GLY A 51 7.84 -15.71 -20.83
N ILE A 52 6.75 -15.02 -20.47
CA ILE A 52 6.73 -13.58 -20.23
C ILE A 52 6.69 -13.35 -18.70
N THR A 53 7.65 -12.60 -18.20
CA THR A 53 7.71 -12.21 -16.79
C THR A 53 7.13 -10.81 -16.62
N PHE A 54 6.12 -10.68 -15.78
CA PHE A 54 5.46 -9.41 -15.49
C PHE A 54 5.12 -9.27 -13.99
N GLN A 55 4.85 -8.06 -13.56
CA GLN A 55 4.50 -7.76 -12.16
C GLN A 55 2.99 -7.51 -12.03
N PRO A 56 2.22 -8.42 -11.40
CA PRO A 56 0.77 -8.30 -11.30
C PRO A 56 0.28 -7.03 -10.58
N SER A 57 1.04 -6.49 -9.62
CA SER A 57 0.68 -5.24 -8.95
C SER A 57 0.59 -4.03 -9.89
N GLU A 58 1.29 -4.05 -11.05
CA GLU A 58 1.15 -3.00 -12.07
C GLU A 58 -0.24 -3.04 -12.71
N LEU A 59 -0.74 -4.24 -13.02
CA LEU A 59 -2.09 -4.42 -13.56
C LEU A 59 -3.17 -4.01 -12.55
N VAL A 60 -2.99 -4.40 -11.27
CA VAL A 60 -3.91 -4.01 -10.20
C VAL A 60 -3.99 -2.50 -10.06
N LYS A 61 -2.85 -1.77 -10.13
CA LYS A 61 -2.84 -0.31 -10.09
C LYS A 61 -3.71 0.30 -11.18
N LEU A 62 -3.50 -0.12 -12.43
CA LEU A 62 -4.24 0.41 -13.58
C LEU A 62 -5.74 0.17 -13.45
N THR A 63 -6.13 -1.06 -13.14
CA THR A 63 -7.55 -1.44 -13.03
C THR A 63 -8.24 -0.80 -11.84
N LEU A 64 -7.54 -0.64 -10.70
CA LEU A 64 -8.07 0.04 -9.53
C LEU A 64 -8.29 1.54 -9.78
N ILE A 65 -7.39 2.21 -10.50
CA ILE A 65 -7.56 3.61 -10.90
C ILE A 65 -8.81 3.78 -11.75
N ILE A 66 -9.05 2.88 -12.70
CA ILE A 66 -10.25 2.90 -13.56
C ILE A 66 -11.52 2.72 -12.71
N ILE A 67 -11.55 1.75 -11.81
CA ILE A 67 -12.69 1.51 -10.92
C ILE A 67 -12.93 2.69 -9.98
N ALA A 68 -11.87 3.20 -9.36
CA ALA A 68 -11.98 4.35 -8.46
C ALA A 68 -12.54 5.57 -9.19
N SER A 69 -12.08 5.84 -10.42
CA SER A 69 -12.58 6.94 -11.24
C SER A 69 -14.06 6.74 -11.60
N ASP A 70 -14.49 5.52 -11.99
CA ASP A 70 -15.90 5.21 -12.30
C ASP A 70 -16.77 5.37 -11.05
N LEU A 71 -16.33 4.89 -9.89
CA LEU A 71 -17.08 5.01 -8.64
C LEU A 71 -17.19 6.46 -8.16
N LEU A 72 -16.10 7.20 -8.19
CA LEU A 72 -16.09 8.60 -7.78
C LEU A 72 -16.89 9.49 -8.74
N SER A 73 -16.97 9.15 -10.04
CA SER A 73 -17.80 9.87 -11.01
C SER A 73 -19.31 9.76 -10.75
N LYS A 74 -19.74 8.75 -9.98
CA LYS A 74 -21.14 8.55 -9.60
C LYS A 74 -21.61 9.42 -8.44
N ILE A 75 -20.74 10.19 -7.85
CA ILE A 75 -21.05 11.10 -6.75
C ILE A 75 -21.91 12.24 -7.28
N LYS A 76 -23.18 12.27 -6.89
CA LYS A 76 -24.13 13.34 -7.20
C LYS A 76 -24.70 14.00 -5.95
N THR A 77 -24.84 13.25 -4.87
CA THR A 77 -25.40 13.70 -3.59
C THR A 77 -24.43 13.50 -2.44
N GLU A 78 -24.67 14.10 -1.28
CA GLU A 78 -23.84 13.88 -0.08
C GLU A 78 -23.88 12.42 0.39
N GLN A 79 -25.01 11.74 0.25
CA GLN A 79 -25.13 10.32 0.61
C GLN A 79 -24.30 9.44 -0.34
N ASP A 80 -24.34 9.74 -1.65
CA ASP A 80 -23.51 9.06 -2.65
C ASP A 80 -22.03 9.26 -2.34
N GLN A 81 -21.65 10.48 -1.93
CA GLN A 81 -20.29 10.83 -1.59
C GLN A 81 -19.74 9.93 -0.48
N LYS A 82 -20.49 9.80 0.63
CA LYS A 82 -20.11 8.91 1.72
C LYS A 82 -19.96 7.48 1.23
N LYS A 83 -20.97 6.96 0.52
CA LYS A 83 -20.98 5.57 0.04
C LYS A 83 -19.81 5.25 -0.89
N TYR A 84 -19.65 6.00 -1.96
CA TYR A 84 -18.63 5.69 -2.98
C TYR A 84 -17.22 5.98 -2.48
N PHE A 85 -17.01 7.01 -1.67
CA PHE A 85 -15.73 7.29 -1.06
C PHE A 85 -15.26 6.13 -0.17
N PHE A 86 -16.10 5.65 0.76
CA PHE A 86 -15.72 4.54 1.63
C PHE A 86 -15.53 3.22 0.89
N ILE A 87 -16.28 2.96 -0.18
CA ILE A 87 -16.06 1.79 -1.04
C ILE A 87 -14.68 1.88 -1.70
N VAL A 88 -14.33 3.01 -2.31
CA VAL A 88 -13.05 3.20 -2.99
C VAL A 88 -11.90 3.09 -2.00
N ILE A 89 -11.98 3.75 -0.85
CA ILE A 89 -10.95 3.68 0.18
C ILE A 89 -10.80 2.25 0.72
N GLY A 90 -11.91 1.57 1.01
CA GLY A 90 -11.90 0.19 1.51
C GLY A 90 -11.21 -0.79 0.56
N ILE A 91 -11.55 -0.74 -0.74
CA ILE A 91 -10.91 -1.56 -1.77
C ILE A 91 -9.43 -1.20 -1.87
N THR A 92 -9.10 0.09 -1.91
CA THR A 92 -7.71 0.56 -2.00
C THR A 92 -6.88 0.08 -0.82
N MET A 93 -7.40 0.20 0.40
CA MET A 93 -6.72 -0.25 1.61
C MET A 93 -6.45 -1.77 1.59
N ALA A 94 -7.45 -2.57 1.19
CA ALA A 94 -7.28 -4.02 1.07
C ALA A 94 -6.17 -4.38 0.08
N ILE A 95 -6.15 -3.74 -1.09
CA ILE A 95 -5.13 -3.96 -2.11
C ILE A 95 -3.75 -3.44 -1.66
N CYS A 96 -3.70 -2.25 -1.06
CA CYS A 96 -2.46 -1.69 -0.53
C CYS A 96 -1.84 -2.59 0.53
N LEU A 97 -2.62 -3.20 1.43
CA LEU A 97 -2.12 -4.15 2.42
C LEU A 97 -1.49 -5.38 1.77
N ILE A 98 -2.12 -5.94 0.72
CA ILE A 98 -1.56 -7.08 -0.01
C ILE A 98 -0.24 -6.69 -0.69
N ILE A 99 -0.21 -5.55 -1.39
CA ILE A 99 0.99 -5.07 -2.10
C ILE A 99 2.09 -4.67 -1.12
N PHE A 100 1.73 -4.11 0.04
CA PHE A 100 2.67 -3.66 1.07
C PHE A 100 3.63 -4.77 1.50
N MET A 101 3.14 -6.00 1.64
CA MET A 101 3.96 -7.15 2.02
C MET A 101 5.08 -7.46 1.01
N SER A 102 4.88 -7.12 -0.26
CA SER A 102 5.84 -7.40 -1.33
C SER A 102 6.56 -6.14 -1.84
N ASN A 103 5.92 -4.97 -1.79
CA ASN A 103 6.45 -3.72 -2.32
C ASN A 103 5.81 -2.49 -1.66
N PHE A 104 6.44 -2.01 -0.59
CA PHE A 104 6.02 -0.82 0.15
C PHE A 104 5.86 0.43 -0.73
N SER A 105 6.86 0.71 -1.58
CA SER A 105 6.85 1.90 -2.45
C SER A 105 5.66 1.92 -3.40
N THR A 106 5.32 0.77 -3.99
CA THR A 106 4.16 0.63 -4.88
C THR A 106 2.84 0.83 -4.14
N ALA A 107 2.73 0.32 -2.90
CA ALA A 107 1.54 0.51 -2.09
C ALA A 107 1.31 1.99 -1.73
N VAL A 108 2.36 2.69 -1.32
CA VAL A 108 2.30 4.15 -1.01
C VAL A 108 1.93 4.95 -2.25
N LEU A 109 2.55 4.67 -3.39
CA LEU A 109 2.25 5.34 -4.66
C LEU A 109 0.79 5.14 -5.06
N LEU A 110 0.27 3.91 -4.98
CA LEU A 110 -1.13 3.61 -5.29
C LEU A 110 -2.08 4.35 -4.36
N GLY A 111 -1.84 4.33 -3.05
CA GLY A 111 -2.61 5.09 -2.07
C GLY A 111 -2.63 6.59 -2.39
N GLY A 112 -1.47 7.16 -2.72
CA GLY A 112 -1.34 8.56 -3.10
C GLY A 112 -2.15 8.93 -4.36
N ILE A 113 -2.14 8.07 -5.39
CA ILE A 113 -2.94 8.28 -6.61
C ILE A 113 -4.44 8.28 -6.29
N ILE A 114 -4.92 7.34 -5.46
CA ILE A 114 -6.35 7.27 -5.10
C ILE A 114 -6.75 8.47 -4.23
N ILE A 115 -5.90 8.91 -3.32
CA ILE A 115 -6.10 10.14 -2.55
C ILE A 115 -6.23 11.34 -3.49
N LEU A 116 -5.35 11.48 -4.47
CA LEU A 116 -5.42 12.54 -5.47
C LEU A 116 -6.72 12.47 -6.29
N LEU A 117 -7.14 11.28 -6.71
CA LEU A 117 -8.43 11.10 -7.41
C LEU A 117 -9.63 11.53 -6.54
N ALA A 118 -9.64 11.17 -5.26
CA ALA A 118 -10.69 11.58 -4.33
C ALA A 118 -10.69 13.11 -4.12
N PHE A 119 -9.53 13.74 -4.12
CA PHE A 119 -9.40 15.21 -4.07
C PHE A 119 -9.97 15.86 -5.33
N LEU A 120 -9.64 15.35 -6.51
CA LEU A 120 -10.17 15.82 -7.78
C LEU A 120 -11.69 15.64 -7.91
N ALA A 121 -12.23 14.57 -7.30
CA ALA A 121 -13.68 14.33 -7.21
C ALA A 121 -14.41 15.28 -6.23
N ARG A 122 -13.71 16.23 -5.63
CA ARG A 122 -14.24 17.23 -4.69
C ARG A 122 -14.97 16.61 -3.50
N VAL A 123 -14.43 15.52 -2.96
CA VAL A 123 -14.96 14.88 -1.75
C VAL A 123 -14.85 15.84 -0.56
N HIS A 124 -15.91 15.97 0.24
CA HIS A 124 -15.95 16.87 1.40
C HIS A 124 -14.83 16.57 2.39
N ILE A 125 -14.18 17.63 2.91
CA ILE A 125 -13.04 17.56 3.82
C ILE A 125 -13.33 16.75 5.10
N LYS A 126 -14.58 16.67 5.51
CA LYS A 126 -15.01 15.88 6.69
C LYS A 126 -14.66 14.38 6.59
N TYR A 127 -14.61 13.83 5.37
CA TYR A 127 -14.26 12.43 5.15
C TYR A 127 -12.76 12.18 5.15
N TRP A 128 -11.94 13.23 4.93
CA TRP A 128 -10.49 13.15 4.98
C TRP A 128 -9.96 12.87 6.38
N GLY A 129 -10.64 13.40 7.41
CA GLY A 129 -10.31 13.08 8.80
C GLY A 129 -10.41 11.58 9.09
N THR A 130 -11.48 10.94 8.61
CA THR A 130 -11.67 9.48 8.78
C THR A 130 -10.58 8.69 8.02
N LEU A 131 -10.18 9.15 6.84
CA LEU A 131 -9.10 8.53 6.07
C LEU A 131 -7.76 8.63 6.81
N LEU A 132 -7.41 9.80 7.32
CA LEU A 132 -6.20 10.00 8.11
C LEU A 132 -6.18 9.09 9.35
N VAL A 133 -7.28 9.05 10.11
CA VAL A 133 -7.39 8.17 11.26
C VAL A 133 -7.23 6.70 10.88
N SER A 134 -7.82 6.25 9.76
CA SER A 134 -7.68 4.86 9.30
C SER A 134 -6.26 4.53 8.86
N ILE A 135 -5.56 5.44 8.19
CA ILE A 135 -4.14 5.26 7.83
C ILE A 135 -3.28 5.16 9.09
N PHE A 136 -3.48 6.05 10.06
CA PHE A 136 -2.75 6.04 11.33
C PHE A 136 -3.01 4.73 12.10
N ALA A 137 -4.26 4.27 12.17
CA ALA A 137 -4.60 3.02 12.84
C ALA A 137 -3.90 1.81 12.19
N ILE A 138 -3.80 1.78 10.85
CA ILE A 138 -3.08 0.72 10.13
C ILE A 138 -1.59 0.80 10.41
N LEU A 139 -0.97 1.99 10.34
CA LEU A 139 0.45 2.16 10.62
C LEU A 139 0.80 1.72 12.05
N ILE A 140 -0.03 2.09 13.03
CA ILE A 140 0.11 1.66 14.42
C ILE A 140 -0.02 0.13 14.52
N SER A 141 -1.03 -0.47 13.88
CA SER A 141 -1.22 -1.92 13.90
C SER A 141 -0.03 -2.67 13.29
N VAL A 142 0.48 -2.19 12.16
CA VAL A 142 1.68 -2.75 11.51
C VAL A 142 2.90 -2.61 12.43
N TYR A 143 3.09 -1.45 13.06
CA TYR A 143 4.17 -1.24 14.00
C TYR A 143 4.11 -2.24 15.18
N PHE A 144 2.93 -2.41 15.80
CA PHE A 144 2.76 -3.36 16.91
C PHE A 144 3.02 -4.82 16.48
N ILE A 145 2.55 -5.22 15.29
CA ILE A 145 2.77 -6.57 14.76
C ILE A 145 4.28 -6.79 14.53
N VAL A 146 4.94 -5.84 13.87
CA VAL A 146 6.38 -5.95 13.58
C VAL A 146 7.20 -5.93 14.87
N ASN A 147 6.86 -5.07 15.83
CA ASN A 147 7.56 -4.99 17.11
C ASN A 147 7.38 -6.29 17.94
N LYS A 148 6.17 -6.85 17.95
CA LYS A 148 5.93 -8.16 18.58
C LYS A 148 6.74 -9.28 17.91
N CYS A 149 6.79 -9.30 16.58
CA CYS A 149 7.62 -10.25 15.82
C CYS A 149 9.12 -10.01 16.04
N TYR A 150 9.54 -8.76 16.26
CA TYR A 150 10.94 -8.43 16.56
C TYR A 150 11.37 -8.93 17.94
N ILE A 151 10.52 -8.77 18.96
CA ILE A 151 10.80 -9.23 20.33
C ILE A 151 10.83 -10.77 20.40
N GLU A 152 10.06 -11.45 19.54
CA GLU A 152 9.99 -12.92 19.47
C GLU A 152 11.08 -13.54 18.56
N LYS A 153 12.04 -12.73 18.07
CA LYS A 153 13.06 -13.06 17.04
C LYS A 153 14.17 -14.04 17.51
N ASP A 154 14.09 -14.65 18.67
CA ASP A 154 14.99 -15.76 19.03
C ASP A 154 14.68 -17.06 18.25
N ARG A 155 13.73 -17.02 17.33
CA ARG A 155 13.40 -18.11 16.39
C ARG A 155 13.41 -17.57 14.95
N THR A 156 14.31 -18.11 14.14
CA THR A 156 14.49 -17.92 12.70
C THR A 156 13.17 -17.72 11.94
N ILE A 157 12.82 -16.48 11.63
CA ILE A 157 11.67 -16.17 10.77
C ILE A 157 12.19 -15.88 9.37
N ASN A 158 12.20 -16.90 8.52
CA ASN A 158 12.30 -16.74 7.07
C ASN A 158 10.91 -16.39 6.53
N GLY A 159 10.64 -15.13 6.20
CA GLY A 159 9.32 -14.74 5.72
C GLY A 159 9.26 -13.35 5.08
N PRO A 160 8.12 -13.00 4.46
CA PRO A 160 7.93 -11.72 3.77
C PRO A 160 8.13 -10.48 4.67
N PHE A 161 8.10 -10.63 5.99
CA PHE A 161 8.29 -9.58 6.97
C PHE A 161 9.77 -9.30 7.33
N GLU A 162 10.72 -10.11 6.87
CA GLU A 162 12.15 -9.98 7.19
C GLU A 162 12.71 -8.59 6.89
N ARG A 163 12.28 -7.99 5.77
CA ARG A 163 12.71 -6.63 5.39
C ARG A 163 12.14 -5.54 6.30
N LEU A 164 10.88 -5.69 6.71
CA LEU A 164 10.26 -4.74 7.63
C LEU A 164 10.90 -4.84 9.01
N ILE A 165 11.20 -6.05 9.47
CA ILE A 165 11.89 -6.31 10.73
C ILE A 165 13.29 -5.68 10.70
N THR A 166 14.02 -5.82 9.60
CA THR A 166 15.36 -5.20 9.43
C THR A 166 15.28 -3.67 9.41
N GLN A 167 14.26 -3.09 8.80
CA GLN A 167 14.07 -1.62 8.79
C GLN A 167 13.69 -1.09 10.17
N VAL A 168 12.81 -1.78 10.89
CA VAL A 168 12.44 -1.38 12.26
C VAL A 168 13.62 -1.55 13.20
N GLY A 169 14.43 -2.62 13.04
CA GLY A 169 15.67 -2.79 13.78
C GLY A 169 16.62 -1.61 13.62
N ARG A 170 16.86 -1.16 12.39
CA ARG A 170 17.71 0.02 12.13
C ARG A 170 17.18 1.31 12.75
N ILE A 171 15.86 1.49 12.77
CA ILE A 171 15.24 2.66 13.42
C ILE A 171 15.44 2.58 14.93
N ASN A 172 15.27 1.42 15.55
CA ASN A 172 15.49 1.24 16.97
C ASN A 172 16.97 1.44 17.34
N ASP A 173 17.89 0.89 16.53
CA ASP A 173 19.33 1.09 16.73
C ASP A 173 19.72 2.58 16.66
N MET A 174 19.16 3.34 15.70
CA MET A 174 19.35 4.80 15.61
C MET A 174 18.77 5.57 16.81
N LEU A 175 17.64 5.10 17.34
CA LEU A 175 17.02 5.74 18.52
C LEU A 175 17.83 5.47 19.79
N GLU A 176 18.40 4.28 19.96
CA GLU A 176 19.29 3.95 21.06
C GLU A 176 20.61 4.73 20.98
N GLU A 177 21.21 4.85 19.79
CA GLU A 177 22.42 5.62 19.56
C GLU A 177 22.24 7.11 19.90
N ASN A 178 21.10 7.70 19.53
CA ASN A 178 20.77 9.08 19.90
C ASN A 178 20.60 9.24 21.42
N GLN A 179 19.98 8.28 22.10
CA GLN A 179 19.80 8.35 23.56
C GLN A 179 21.15 8.25 24.30
N THR A 180 22.04 7.36 23.88
CA THR A 180 23.38 7.24 24.48
C THR A 180 24.21 8.49 24.25
N THR A 181 24.13 9.11 23.07
CA THR A 181 24.85 10.37 22.77
C THR A 181 24.33 11.53 23.62
N ASP A 182 23.01 11.62 23.82
CA ASP A 182 22.38 12.65 24.66
C ASP A 182 22.75 12.47 26.16
N GLU A 183 22.86 11.22 26.63
CA GLU A 183 23.30 10.93 27.99
C GLU A 183 24.79 11.27 28.20
N GLU A 184 25.66 10.92 27.26
CA GLU A 184 27.08 11.29 27.31
C GLU A 184 27.27 12.81 27.30
N PHE A 185 26.50 13.53 26.49
CA PHE A 185 26.54 14.99 26.44
C PHE A 185 26.11 15.61 27.79
N ARG A 186 25.04 15.08 28.40
CA ARG A 186 24.55 15.52 29.73
C ARG A 186 25.61 15.30 30.84
N ILE A 187 26.22 14.11 30.87
CA ILE A 187 27.26 13.78 31.86
C ILE A 187 28.46 14.69 31.71
N THR A 188 28.82 15.02 30.47
CA THR A 188 29.98 15.92 30.19
C THR A 188 29.65 17.34 30.65
N ASP A 189 28.44 17.85 30.39
CA ASP A 189 28.00 19.20 30.81
C ASP A 189 27.93 19.34 32.34
N ASP A 190 27.41 18.33 33.04
CA ASP A 190 27.35 18.26 34.50
C ASP A 190 28.76 18.25 35.14
N ASN A 191 29.73 17.63 34.48
CA ASN A 191 31.12 17.62 34.96
C ASN A 191 31.82 18.99 34.78
N TYR A 192 31.50 19.72 33.70
CA TYR A 192 31.99 21.09 33.48
C TYR A 192 31.41 22.11 34.46
N GLN A 193 30.17 21.91 34.94
CA GLN A 193 29.56 22.81 35.91
C GLN A 193 30.01 22.57 37.35
N ARG A 194 30.68 21.46 37.63
CA ARG A 194 31.18 21.10 38.98
C ARG A 194 32.68 21.40 39.18
N SER A 195 33.37 21.81 38.12
CA SER A 195 34.79 22.19 38.17
C SER A 195 34.96 23.72 38.24
#